data_2130a51ac08349cda97b8ba54f495672
#
_entry.id   2130a51ac08349cda97b8ba54f495672
#
_cell.length_a   1.000
_cell.length_b   1.000
_cell.length_c   1.000
_cell.angle_alpha   90.00
_cell.angle_beta   90.00
_cell.angle_gamma   90.00
#
_symmetry.space_group_name_H-M   'P 1'
#
loop_
_entity.id
_entity.type
_entity.pdbx_description
1 polymer ?
#
loop_
_entity_poly.entity_id
_entity_poly.type
_entity_poly.pdbx_seq_one_letter_code
_entity_poly.pdbx_strand_id
1 'polypeptide(L)'
;MKIKLYIPTCDKYNWLIQPFAYTFNKFWSEDIEVVYLGYTNPNFELPNNFKFVSLGKNDSLENWSTDLRNYFNSINDEWLMMTVDDSMLTSRTDSKLYDLALDYLQKTDRKIGRFGLERDLVTREHQHWDTHKGFNLVEAKNEATHRISMRWSIWIREYLVKHFVQGMTPWTFEEDGTINSKGDGWGIISYSKTNPPKPPDNSVVFNTNALWRNWFRDYGRFNIMDCAHEDPFKKIDDETIDEMKKLNYFPQGIEFGSIYNKKWYKVRV
;
A
#
# COMPACT_ATOMS: atom_id res chain seq x y z
N MET A 1 -0.16 -3.09 18.49
CA MET A 1 0.82 -2.25 17.74
C MET A 1 0.04 -1.22 16.94
N LYS A 2 0.33 0.08 17.08
CA LYS A 2 -0.23 1.12 16.18
C LYS A 2 0.78 1.39 15.09
N ILE A 3 0.35 1.28 13.84
CA ILE A 3 1.21 1.52 12.66
C ILE A 3 0.61 2.70 11.90
N LYS A 4 1.47 3.65 11.51
CA LYS A 4 1.10 4.77 10.64
C LYS A 4 1.32 4.41 9.18
N LEU A 5 0.51 4.99 8.30
CA LEU A 5 0.70 4.90 6.87
C LEU A 5 1.51 6.10 6.38
N TYR A 6 2.57 5.83 5.63
CA TYR A 6 3.40 6.83 4.98
C TYR A 6 3.24 6.75 3.47
N ILE A 7 3.02 7.89 2.84
CA ILE A 7 2.74 7.99 1.40
C ILE A 7 3.69 9.02 0.79
N PRO A 8 4.76 8.58 0.14
CA PRO A 8 5.56 9.48 -0.68
C PRO A 8 4.73 10.05 -1.83
N THR A 9 4.83 11.34 -2.07
CA THR A 9 4.16 12.04 -3.16
C THR A 9 5.06 13.12 -3.75
N CYS A 10 4.65 13.71 -4.86
CA CYS A 10 5.28 14.88 -5.44
C CYS A 10 4.23 15.92 -5.82
N ASP A 11 4.66 17.16 -6.04
CA ASP A 11 3.75 18.30 -6.26
C ASP A 11 2.76 18.07 -7.40
N LYS A 12 3.18 17.35 -8.44
CA LYS A 12 2.33 16.97 -9.57
C LYS A 12 1.11 16.14 -9.16
N TYR A 13 1.24 15.35 -8.08
CA TYR A 13 0.21 14.43 -7.61
C TYR A 13 -0.49 14.88 -6.34
N ASN A 14 -0.23 16.10 -5.83
CA ASN A 14 -0.92 16.65 -4.67
C ASN A 14 -2.45 16.62 -4.78
N TRP A 15 -2.99 16.69 -5.98
CA TRP A 15 -4.43 16.60 -6.22
C TRP A 15 -5.02 15.21 -5.90
N LEU A 16 -4.19 14.14 -5.86
CA LEU A 16 -4.63 12.80 -5.48
C LEU A 16 -4.87 12.66 -3.98
N ILE A 17 -4.34 13.56 -3.16
CA ILE A 17 -4.40 13.46 -1.69
C ILE A 17 -5.86 13.45 -1.21
N GLN A 18 -6.73 14.34 -1.72
CA GLN A 18 -8.14 14.37 -1.30
C GLN A 18 -8.93 13.13 -1.73
N PRO A 19 -8.88 12.67 -3.00
CA PRO A 19 -9.48 11.40 -3.41
C PRO A 19 -8.96 10.19 -2.61
N PHE A 20 -7.65 10.15 -2.36
CA PHE A 20 -7.06 9.08 -1.56
C PHE A 20 -7.59 9.12 -0.12
N ALA A 21 -7.57 10.28 0.53
CA ALA A 21 -8.03 10.43 1.90
C ALA A 21 -9.51 10.04 2.04
N TYR A 22 -10.33 10.41 1.06
CA TYR A 22 -11.74 10.04 1.03
C TYR A 22 -11.93 8.52 0.94
N THR A 23 -11.28 7.87 -0.03
CA THR A 23 -11.40 6.42 -0.22
C THR A 23 -10.79 5.64 0.95
N PHE A 24 -9.71 6.14 1.53
CA PHE A 24 -9.09 5.55 2.71
C PHE A 24 -10.05 5.54 3.91
N ASN A 25 -10.63 6.68 4.25
CA ASN A 25 -11.55 6.80 5.38
C ASN A 25 -12.88 6.04 5.13
N LYS A 26 -13.37 6.05 3.88
CA LYS A 26 -14.58 5.30 3.49
C LYS A 26 -14.39 3.78 3.56
N PHE A 27 -13.24 3.29 3.11
CA PHE A 27 -13.02 1.85 2.94
C PHE A 27 -12.16 1.20 4.03
N TRP A 28 -11.52 1.99 4.87
CA TRP A 28 -10.75 1.45 5.99
C TRP A 28 -11.12 2.09 7.32
N SER A 29 -10.37 3.10 7.80
CA SER A 29 -10.55 3.65 9.14
C SER A 29 -9.96 5.05 9.28
N GLU A 30 -10.68 5.91 10.03
CA GLU A 30 -10.19 7.20 10.48
C GLU A 30 -9.24 7.12 11.70
N ASP A 31 -9.10 5.93 12.31
CA ASP A 31 -8.24 5.71 13.48
C ASP A 31 -6.76 5.55 13.11
N ILE A 32 -6.44 5.40 11.82
CA ILE A 32 -5.08 5.24 11.32
C ILE A 32 -4.54 6.60 10.92
N GLU A 33 -3.41 6.97 11.52
CA GLU A 33 -2.67 8.17 11.13
C GLU A 33 -2.00 7.96 9.78
N VAL A 34 -2.24 8.89 8.85
CA VAL A 34 -1.66 8.90 7.50
C VAL A 34 -0.75 10.12 7.36
N VAL A 35 0.47 9.89 6.91
CA VAL A 35 1.49 10.92 6.72
C VAL A 35 1.91 10.97 5.26
N TYR A 36 1.51 12.03 4.57
CA TYR A 36 2.05 12.35 3.25
C TYR A 36 3.46 12.94 3.36
N LEU A 37 4.36 12.42 2.57
CA LEU A 37 5.75 12.87 2.47
C LEU A 37 5.96 13.48 1.08
N GLY A 38 5.95 14.79 1.00
CA GLY A 38 6.06 15.54 -0.27
C GLY A 38 6.88 16.80 -0.10
N TYR A 39 6.75 17.73 -1.02
CA TYR A 39 7.59 18.94 -1.02
C TYR A 39 6.78 20.22 -0.77
N THR A 40 5.80 20.50 -1.59
CA THR A 40 4.93 21.66 -1.43
C THR A 40 3.66 21.28 -0.67
N ASN A 41 3.37 21.99 0.43
CA ASN A 41 2.14 21.75 1.17
C ASN A 41 0.92 21.93 0.27
N PRO A 42 -0.08 21.04 0.39
CA PRO A 42 -1.34 21.22 -0.32
C PRO A 42 -2.06 22.51 0.14
N ASN A 43 -2.80 23.12 -0.76
CA ASN A 43 -3.56 24.35 -0.50
C ASN A 43 -5.02 24.10 -0.04
N PHE A 44 -5.29 22.94 0.53
CA PHE A 44 -6.58 22.51 1.04
C PHE A 44 -6.42 21.83 2.41
N GLU A 45 -7.50 21.75 3.15
CA GLU A 45 -7.54 21.08 4.45
C GLU A 45 -7.51 19.56 4.30
N LEU A 46 -6.76 18.92 5.18
CA LEU A 46 -6.70 17.47 5.28
C LEU A 46 -7.64 16.97 6.39
N PRO A 47 -8.20 15.75 6.26
CA PRO A 47 -8.90 15.11 7.37
C PRO A 47 -8.01 14.98 8.62
N ASN A 48 -8.61 14.92 9.80
CA ASN A 48 -7.90 14.94 11.09
C ASN A 48 -6.84 13.84 11.26
N ASN A 49 -7.03 12.71 10.62
CA ASN A 49 -6.10 11.59 10.65
C ASN A 49 -5.00 11.69 9.58
N PHE A 50 -5.00 12.75 8.77
CA PHE A 50 -4.01 12.98 7.72
C PHE A 50 -3.10 14.15 8.07
N LYS A 51 -1.81 13.98 7.79
CA LYS A 51 -0.79 15.01 7.93
C LYS A 51 0.04 15.08 6.65
N PHE A 52 0.52 16.28 6.33
CA PHE A 52 1.51 16.49 5.29
C PHE A 52 2.83 16.94 5.94
N VAL A 53 3.92 16.31 5.53
CA VAL A 53 5.28 16.67 5.95
C VAL A 53 6.06 17.06 4.71
N SER A 54 6.55 18.29 4.69
CA SER A 54 7.44 18.75 3.62
C SER A 54 8.83 18.19 3.83
N LEU A 55 9.36 17.54 2.80
CA LEU A 55 10.74 17.03 2.75
C LEU A 55 11.75 18.12 2.33
N GLY A 56 11.29 19.35 2.14
CA GLY A 56 12.12 20.49 1.75
C GLY A 56 11.87 20.93 0.31
N LYS A 57 12.92 21.21 -0.45
CA LYS A 57 12.81 21.63 -1.84
C LYS A 57 12.87 20.43 -2.78
N ASN A 58 11.99 20.42 -3.77
CA ASN A 58 12.01 19.44 -4.86
C ASN A 58 13.04 19.85 -5.91
N ASP A 59 14.33 19.70 -5.61
CA ASP A 59 15.40 20.13 -6.49
C ASP A 59 15.72 19.09 -7.58
N SER A 60 15.47 17.81 -7.34
CA SER A 60 15.71 16.71 -8.30
C SER A 60 15.00 15.43 -7.89
N LEU A 61 14.52 14.68 -8.87
CA LEU A 61 13.95 13.34 -8.65
C LEU A 61 14.96 12.38 -7.98
N GLU A 62 16.25 12.59 -8.20
CA GLU A 62 17.33 11.79 -7.58
C GLU A 62 17.48 12.03 -6.09
N ASN A 63 16.98 13.16 -5.56
CA ASN A 63 16.98 13.42 -4.12
C ASN A 63 15.88 12.65 -3.37
N TRP A 64 14.86 12.15 -4.08
CA TRP A 64 13.71 11.49 -3.50
C TRP A 64 14.09 10.40 -2.48
N SER A 65 15.00 9.51 -2.82
CA SER A 65 15.41 8.42 -1.92
C SER A 65 16.22 8.93 -0.72
N THR A 66 17.04 9.97 -0.92
CA THR A 66 17.82 10.59 0.15
C THR A 66 16.90 11.31 1.15
N ASP A 67 15.91 12.04 0.65
CA ASP A 67 14.94 12.77 1.47
C ASP A 67 14.09 11.82 2.31
N LEU A 68 13.59 10.75 1.70
CA LEU A 68 12.85 9.72 2.42
C LEU A 68 13.72 9.00 3.45
N ARG A 69 14.96 8.65 3.09
CA ARG A 69 15.90 8.03 4.03
C ARG A 69 16.15 8.92 5.24
N ASN A 70 16.38 10.20 5.02
CA ASN A 70 16.60 11.17 6.09
C ASN A 70 15.37 11.28 7.00
N TYR A 71 14.18 11.36 6.40
CA TYR A 71 12.94 11.39 7.15
C TYR A 71 12.74 10.13 7.99
N PHE A 72 12.84 8.95 7.40
CA PHE A 72 12.65 7.70 8.14
C PHE A 72 13.73 7.44 9.20
N ASN A 73 14.92 7.99 9.04
CA ASN A 73 15.94 7.98 10.10
C ASN A 73 15.61 8.93 11.26
N SER A 74 14.81 9.95 11.04
CA SER A 74 14.42 10.93 12.07
C SER A 74 13.25 10.51 12.95
N ILE A 75 12.51 9.48 12.57
CA ILE A 75 11.34 8.97 13.32
C ILE A 75 11.69 7.72 14.12
N ASN A 76 10.87 7.42 15.13
CA ASN A 76 11.07 6.27 16.03
C ASN A 76 10.11 5.10 15.77
N ASP A 77 9.24 5.19 14.74
CA ASP A 77 8.33 4.10 14.41
C ASP A 77 9.13 2.88 13.94
N GLU A 78 9.04 1.78 14.66
CA GLU A 78 9.74 0.53 14.32
C GLU A 78 9.11 -0.12 13.10
N TRP A 79 7.78 -0.17 13.10
CA TRP A 79 6.96 -0.69 12.00
C TRP A 79 6.14 0.43 11.40
N LEU A 80 6.04 0.44 10.10
CA LEU A 80 5.27 1.42 9.35
C LEU A 80 4.56 0.77 8.16
N MET A 81 3.46 1.33 7.73
CA MET A 81 2.90 1.02 6.43
C MET A 81 3.41 2.01 5.39
N MET A 82 3.54 1.55 4.16
CA MET A 82 3.86 2.39 3.02
C MET A 82 3.05 1.97 1.79
N THR A 83 2.66 2.96 1.02
CA THR A 83 2.12 2.81 -0.34
C THR A 83 2.43 4.06 -1.15
N VAL A 84 2.04 4.09 -2.43
CA VAL A 84 2.14 5.26 -3.32
C VAL A 84 0.83 6.02 -3.41
N ASP A 85 0.88 7.27 -3.81
CA ASP A 85 -0.24 8.22 -3.83
C ASP A 85 -1.35 7.87 -4.83
N ASP A 86 -1.05 7.09 -5.87
CA ASP A 86 -2.02 6.61 -6.87
C ASP A 86 -2.62 5.22 -6.53
N SER A 87 -2.28 4.67 -5.37
CA SER A 87 -2.77 3.35 -4.93
C SER A 87 -3.97 3.45 -3.98
N MET A 88 -5.12 3.85 -4.53
CA MET A 88 -6.34 4.08 -3.74
C MET A 88 -7.06 2.77 -3.39
N LEU A 89 -7.68 2.74 -2.21
CA LEU A 89 -8.58 1.65 -1.84
C LEU A 89 -9.85 1.70 -2.69
N THR A 90 -10.30 0.54 -3.14
CA THR A 90 -11.47 0.39 -4.02
C THR A 90 -12.63 -0.37 -3.38
N SER A 91 -12.38 -0.95 -2.22
CA SER A 91 -13.37 -1.65 -1.41
C SER A 91 -12.93 -1.71 0.05
N ARG A 92 -13.85 -2.12 0.91
CA ARG A 92 -13.59 -2.20 2.35
C ARG A 92 -12.44 -3.15 2.67
N THR A 93 -11.47 -2.66 3.43
CA THR A 93 -10.33 -3.41 3.94
C THR A 93 -10.80 -4.50 4.91
N ASP A 94 -10.23 -5.70 4.82
CA ASP A 94 -10.44 -6.75 5.80
C ASP A 94 -9.58 -6.48 7.05
N SER A 95 -10.17 -5.75 8.01
CA SER A 95 -9.48 -5.38 9.25
C SER A 95 -9.02 -6.59 10.07
N LYS A 96 -9.72 -7.71 9.97
CA LYS A 96 -9.36 -8.93 10.73
C LYS A 96 -8.11 -9.60 10.16
N LEU A 97 -7.98 -9.59 8.83
CA LEU A 97 -6.74 -10.06 8.20
C LEU A 97 -5.57 -9.13 8.47
N TYR A 98 -5.84 -7.83 8.50
CA TYR A 98 -4.85 -6.85 8.92
C TYR A 98 -4.39 -7.10 10.36
N ASP A 99 -5.33 -7.30 11.30
CA ASP A 99 -5.01 -7.61 12.69
C ASP A 99 -4.21 -8.92 12.83
N LEU A 100 -4.53 -9.94 12.01
CA LEU A 100 -3.75 -11.19 11.98
C LEU A 100 -2.32 -10.97 11.46
N ALA A 101 -2.12 -10.09 10.48
CA ALA A 101 -0.80 -9.72 10.01
C ALA A 101 0.01 -9.04 11.13
N LEU A 102 -0.61 -8.10 11.86
CA LEU A 102 0.03 -7.45 13.00
C LEU A 102 0.37 -8.44 14.13
N ASP A 103 -0.55 -9.35 14.42
CA ASP A 103 -0.33 -10.40 15.43
C ASP A 103 0.84 -11.32 15.05
N TYR A 104 0.96 -11.68 13.77
CA TYR A 104 2.08 -12.47 13.29
C TYR A 104 3.41 -11.71 13.41
N LEU A 105 3.46 -10.47 12.94
CA LEU A 105 4.66 -9.64 13.01
C LEU A 105 5.16 -9.40 14.43
N GLN A 106 4.25 -9.34 15.41
CA GLN A 106 4.59 -9.19 16.82
C GLN A 106 5.11 -10.46 17.50
N LYS A 107 4.74 -11.64 16.99
CA LYS A 107 4.99 -12.92 17.64
C LYS A 107 6.10 -13.75 17.00
N THR A 108 6.40 -13.46 15.74
CA THR A 108 7.45 -14.20 15.04
C THR A 108 8.83 -13.77 15.51
N ASP A 109 9.73 -14.72 15.61
CA ASP A 109 11.17 -14.52 15.83
C ASP A 109 11.95 -14.41 14.51
N ARG A 110 11.28 -14.59 13.37
CA ARG A 110 11.88 -14.49 12.06
C ARG A 110 12.08 -13.04 11.63
N LYS A 111 13.17 -12.78 10.93
CA LYS A 111 13.45 -11.45 10.38
C LYS A 111 12.55 -11.18 9.17
N ILE A 112 11.59 -10.29 9.34
CA ILE A 112 10.68 -9.87 8.28
C ILE A 112 10.99 -8.42 7.92
N GLY A 113 11.33 -8.19 6.67
CA GLY A 113 11.58 -6.85 6.14
C GLY A 113 10.31 -6.19 5.62
N ARG A 114 9.45 -6.99 4.95
CA ARG A 114 8.23 -6.51 4.31
C ARG A 114 7.10 -7.53 4.42
N PHE A 115 5.92 -7.06 4.79
CA PHE A 115 4.68 -7.83 4.74
C PHE A 115 3.72 -7.18 3.73
N GLY A 116 3.50 -7.81 2.58
CA GLY A 116 2.57 -7.33 1.56
C GLY A 116 1.11 -7.45 2.01
N LEU A 117 0.35 -6.37 1.90
CA LEU A 117 -1.07 -6.30 2.25
C LEU A 117 -1.98 -6.53 1.04
N GLU A 118 -1.42 -6.50 -0.14
CA GLU A 118 -2.07 -6.81 -1.40
C GLU A 118 -1.37 -7.97 -2.14
N ARG A 119 -1.83 -8.28 -3.35
CA ARG A 119 -1.48 -9.51 -4.09
C ARG A 119 -0.16 -9.50 -4.82
N ASP A 120 0.66 -8.50 -4.65
CA ASP A 120 1.86 -8.35 -5.47
C ASP A 120 2.80 -9.57 -5.39
N LEU A 121 2.98 -10.17 -4.21
CA LEU A 121 3.85 -11.35 -4.05
C LEU A 121 3.25 -12.64 -4.61
N VAL A 122 1.94 -12.85 -4.47
CA VAL A 122 1.33 -14.12 -4.91
C VAL A 122 1.21 -14.26 -6.42
N THR A 123 1.50 -13.21 -7.17
CA THR A 123 1.59 -13.24 -8.64
C THR A 123 3.00 -13.52 -9.14
N ARG A 124 3.97 -13.70 -8.24
CA ARG A 124 5.40 -13.89 -8.52
C ARG A 124 5.89 -15.23 -8.02
N GLU A 125 7.15 -15.54 -8.26
CA GLU A 125 7.78 -16.74 -7.73
C GLU A 125 7.87 -16.65 -6.22
N HIS A 126 7.17 -17.55 -5.53
CA HIS A 126 7.11 -17.62 -4.08
C HIS A 126 7.24 -19.06 -3.58
N GLN A 127 7.50 -19.18 -2.30
CA GLN A 127 7.56 -20.44 -1.57
C GLN A 127 6.77 -20.35 -0.27
N HIS A 128 6.45 -21.49 0.33
CA HIS A 128 5.83 -21.50 1.65
C HIS A 128 6.78 -20.88 2.68
N TRP A 129 6.24 -19.97 3.50
CA TRP A 129 6.97 -19.35 4.60
C TRP A 129 6.56 -19.92 5.94
N ASP A 130 5.27 -19.87 6.26
CA ASP A 130 4.74 -20.26 7.55
C ASP A 130 3.21 -20.47 7.47
N THR A 131 2.63 -20.96 8.58
CA THR A 131 1.18 -21.01 8.76
C THR A 131 0.83 -20.36 10.09
N HIS A 132 0.03 -19.30 10.07
CA HIS A 132 -0.40 -18.56 11.25
C HIS A 132 -1.92 -18.57 11.39
N LYS A 133 -2.43 -19.09 12.52
CA LYS A 133 -3.87 -19.20 12.82
C LYS A 133 -4.70 -19.75 11.64
N GLY A 134 -4.14 -20.73 10.95
CA GLY A 134 -4.78 -21.38 9.82
C GLY A 134 -4.59 -20.70 8.46
N PHE A 135 -3.86 -19.58 8.38
CA PHE A 135 -3.53 -18.91 7.13
C PHE A 135 -2.10 -19.22 6.70
N ASN A 136 -1.94 -19.56 5.44
CA ASN A 136 -0.61 -19.77 4.88
C ASN A 136 0.02 -18.44 4.50
N LEU A 137 1.26 -18.28 4.89
CA LEU A 137 2.14 -17.19 4.49
C LEU A 137 3.10 -17.69 3.43
N VAL A 138 3.39 -16.86 2.46
CA VAL A 138 4.37 -17.13 1.40
C VAL A 138 5.46 -16.08 1.42
N GLU A 139 6.64 -16.49 1.02
CA GLU A 139 7.81 -15.64 0.85
C GLU A 139 8.14 -15.51 -0.63
N ALA A 140 8.50 -14.32 -1.08
CA ALA A 140 9.07 -14.12 -2.41
C ALA A 140 10.43 -14.82 -2.52
N LYS A 141 10.61 -15.68 -3.52
CA LYS A 141 11.90 -16.31 -3.80
C LYS A 141 12.96 -15.29 -4.23
N ASN A 142 14.23 -15.66 -4.14
CA ASN A 142 15.32 -14.77 -4.53
C ASN A 142 15.27 -14.33 -6.01
N GLU A 143 14.79 -15.19 -6.88
CA GLU A 143 14.61 -14.93 -8.31
C GLU A 143 13.37 -14.09 -8.64
N ALA A 144 12.47 -13.90 -7.68
CA ALA A 144 11.23 -13.16 -7.90
C ALA A 144 11.52 -11.71 -8.29
N THR A 145 10.79 -11.21 -9.27
CA THR A 145 10.82 -9.81 -9.66
C THR A 145 10.10 -8.95 -8.63
N HIS A 146 10.50 -7.69 -8.45
CA HIS A 146 9.87 -6.73 -7.55
C HIS A 146 9.67 -7.26 -6.11
N ARG A 147 10.69 -7.94 -5.57
CA ARG A 147 10.72 -8.33 -4.15
C ARG A 147 10.55 -7.09 -3.26
N ILE A 148 11.23 -6.01 -3.63
CA ILE A 148 11.00 -4.67 -3.09
C ILE A 148 9.98 -3.98 -3.98
N SER A 149 8.90 -3.48 -3.37
CA SER A 149 7.83 -2.80 -4.08
C SER A 149 7.15 -1.79 -3.15
N MET A 150 6.80 -0.64 -3.70
CA MET A 150 6.09 0.42 -2.97
C MET A 150 4.59 0.19 -2.82
N ARG A 151 4.10 -0.98 -3.21
CA ARG A 151 2.71 -1.37 -3.00
C ARG A 151 2.39 -1.51 -1.51
N TRP A 152 1.11 -1.44 -1.17
CA TRP A 152 0.61 -1.54 0.20
C TRP A 152 1.30 -2.65 0.99
N SER A 153 2.12 -2.25 1.95
CA SER A 153 2.94 -3.17 2.74
C SER A 153 3.23 -2.61 4.12
N ILE A 154 3.40 -3.52 5.08
CA ILE A 154 4.01 -3.20 6.36
C ILE A 154 5.51 -3.46 6.25
N TRP A 155 6.30 -2.53 6.71
CA TRP A 155 7.76 -2.59 6.69
C TRP A 155 8.32 -2.46 8.09
N ILE A 156 9.38 -3.19 8.39
CA ILE A 156 10.24 -2.78 9.49
C ILE A 156 11.11 -1.62 8.97
N ARG A 157 11.14 -0.51 9.72
CA ARG A 157 11.80 0.73 9.30
C ARG A 157 13.27 0.53 8.93
N GLU A 158 14.01 -0.24 9.73
CA GLU A 158 15.42 -0.57 9.47
C GLU A 158 15.63 -1.15 8.07
N TYR A 159 14.78 -2.09 7.68
CA TYR A 159 14.86 -2.73 6.38
C TYR A 159 14.48 -1.79 5.24
N LEU A 160 13.44 -0.99 5.42
CA LEU A 160 13.03 0.00 4.43
C LEU A 160 14.15 1.02 4.18
N VAL A 161 14.72 1.56 5.24
CA VAL A 161 15.80 2.58 5.17
C VAL A 161 17.05 2.01 4.47
N LYS A 162 17.39 0.75 4.70
CA LYS A 162 18.49 0.05 4.02
C LYS A 162 18.37 0.13 2.49
N HIS A 163 17.15 0.11 1.96
CA HIS A 163 16.90 0.10 0.53
C HIS A 163 16.81 1.50 -0.10
N PHE A 164 16.70 2.56 0.67
CA PHE A 164 16.80 3.92 0.15
C PHE A 164 18.28 4.31 -0.05
N VAL A 165 18.83 3.99 -1.22
CA VAL A 165 20.19 4.37 -1.61
C VAL A 165 20.13 5.73 -2.30
N GLN A 166 21.14 6.58 -2.07
CA GLN A 166 21.23 7.90 -2.68
C GLN A 166 21.14 7.83 -4.21
N GLY A 167 20.38 8.73 -4.81
CA GLY A 167 20.19 8.83 -6.25
C GLY A 167 19.12 7.94 -6.84
N MET A 168 18.43 7.14 -6.03
CA MET A 168 17.32 6.32 -6.51
C MET A 168 16.07 7.16 -6.77
N THR A 169 15.37 6.80 -7.82
CA THR A 169 14.00 7.18 -8.12
C THR A 169 13.03 6.13 -7.55
N PRO A 170 11.71 6.36 -7.50
CA PRO A 170 10.76 5.32 -7.10
C PRO A 170 10.90 4.01 -7.89
N TRP A 171 11.19 4.09 -9.18
CA TRP A 171 11.36 2.91 -10.04
C TRP A 171 12.65 2.14 -9.75
N THR A 172 13.79 2.86 -9.67
CA THR A 172 15.07 2.22 -9.35
C THR A 172 15.11 1.71 -7.90
N PHE A 173 14.33 2.28 -6.97
CA PHE A 173 14.12 1.71 -5.65
C PHE A 173 13.53 0.29 -5.72
N GLU A 174 12.54 0.06 -6.58
CA GLU A 174 11.94 -1.27 -6.74
C GLU A 174 12.90 -2.23 -7.47
N GLU A 175 13.58 -1.78 -8.52
CA GLU A 175 14.48 -2.59 -9.33
C GLU A 175 15.76 -2.96 -8.57
N ASP A 176 16.53 -1.96 -8.15
CA ASP A 176 17.79 -2.16 -7.43
C ASP A 176 17.57 -2.72 -6.02
N GLY A 177 16.50 -2.27 -5.35
CA GLY A 177 16.08 -2.83 -4.08
C GLY A 177 15.77 -4.32 -4.17
N THR A 178 15.12 -4.74 -5.27
CA THR A 178 14.87 -6.16 -5.54
C THR A 178 16.18 -6.94 -5.70
N ILE A 179 17.16 -6.40 -6.43
CA ILE A 179 18.46 -7.02 -6.59
C ILE A 179 19.18 -7.13 -5.24
N ASN A 180 19.21 -6.04 -4.48
CA ASN A 180 19.91 -5.92 -3.21
C ASN A 180 19.24 -6.72 -2.06
N SER A 181 17.99 -7.15 -2.23
CA SER A 181 17.25 -7.95 -1.24
C SER A 181 17.52 -9.46 -1.36
N LYS A 182 18.20 -9.91 -2.44
CA LYS A 182 18.43 -11.33 -2.69
C LYS A 182 19.43 -11.91 -1.69
N GLY A 183 18.99 -12.91 -0.94
CA GLY A 183 19.86 -13.62 0.01
C GLY A 183 20.30 -12.79 1.22
N ASP A 184 19.66 -11.69 1.52
CA ASP A 184 20.03 -10.79 2.61
C ASP A 184 19.54 -11.25 4.00
N GLY A 185 18.84 -12.36 4.05
CA GLY A 185 18.34 -12.98 5.28
C GLY A 185 17.03 -12.39 5.81
N TRP A 186 16.39 -11.49 5.07
CA TRP A 186 15.09 -10.91 5.43
C TRP A 186 13.95 -11.53 4.63
N GLY A 187 12.87 -11.91 5.33
CA GLY A 187 11.64 -12.38 4.71
C GLY A 187 10.86 -11.24 4.05
N ILE A 188 10.44 -11.45 2.82
CA ILE A 188 9.48 -10.60 2.12
C ILE A 188 8.25 -11.45 1.90
N ILE A 189 7.24 -11.24 2.72
CA ILE A 189 6.14 -12.17 2.90
C ILE A 189 4.78 -11.54 2.61
N SER A 190 3.80 -12.40 2.37
CA SER A 190 2.40 -12.03 2.26
C SER A 190 1.52 -13.24 2.57
N TYR A 191 0.21 -13.07 2.68
CA TYR A 191 -0.71 -14.19 2.69
C TYR A 191 -0.72 -14.91 1.33
N SER A 192 -0.84 -16.26 1.39
CA SER A 192 -0.94 -17.07 0.18
C SER A 192 -2.25 -16.88 -0.55
N LYS A 193 -2.19 -16.91 -1.88
CA LYS A 193 -3.36 -16.92 -2.77
C LYS A 193 -4.17 -18.21 -2.72
N THR A 194 -3.51 -19.33 -2.43
CA THR A 194 -4.03 -20.68 -2.71
C THR A 194 -4.67 -21.37 -1.52
N ASN A 195 -4.67 -20.73 -0.36
CA ASN A 195 -5.36 -21.25 0.81
C ASN A 195 -5.96 -20.09 1.61
N PRO A 196 -7.27 -20.07 1.81
CA PRO A 196 -7.62 -20.29 3.17
C PRO A 196 -7.66 -21.81 3.35
N PRO A 197 -7.04 -22.35 4.40
CA PRO A 197 -7.46 -23.65 4.89
C PRO A 197 -8.98 -23.58 5.04
N LYS A 198 -9.68 -24.72 4.92
CA LYS A 198 -11.06 -24.79 5.37
C LYS A 198 -11.15 -24.00 6.67
N PRO A 199 -12.09 -23.03 6.78
CA PRO A 199 -12.21 -22.30 8.03
C PRO A 199 -12.24 -23.34 9.15
N PRO A 200 -11.42 -23.19 10.19
CA PRO A 200 -11.56 -24.02 11.37
C PRO A 200 -13.00 -23.85 11.83
N ASP A 201 -13.64 -24.96 12.16
CA ASP A 201 -15.06 -25.03 12.51
C ASP A 201 -15.54 -23.78 13.25
N ASN A 202 -16.52 -23.11 12.65
CA ASN A 202 -17.41 -22.09 13.24
C ASN A 202 -16.85 -20.94 14.09
N SER A 203 -15.57 -20.89 14.39
CA SER A 203 -14.98 -19.83 15.26
C SER A 203 -14.41 -18.67 14.49
N VAL A 204 -14.46 -18.67 13.20
CA VAL A 204 -13.70 -17.74 12.41
C VAL A 204 -14.56 -16.66 11.86
N VAL A 205 -14.12 -15.63 12.18
CA VAL A 205 -13.75 -14.40 11.53
C VAL A 205 -14.39 -14.15 10.15
N PHE A 206 -14.78 -15.17 9.45
CA PHE A 206 -15.51 -15.13 8.17
C PHE A 206 -16.98 -15.47 8.32
N ASN A 207 -17.71 -14.80 9.18
CA ASN A 207 -19.16 -14.83 9.05
C ASN A 207 -19.56 -13.93 7.88
N THR A 208 -19.06 -14.28 6.70
CA THR A 208 -19.50 -13.59 5.51
C THR A 208 -19.56 -14.60 4.38
N ASN A 209 -20.72 -15.20 4.24
CA ASN A 209 -21.14 -15.82 2.99
C ASN A 209 -20.84 -14.91 1.77
N ALA A 210 -20.74 -13.60 1.98
CA ALA A 210 -20.36 -12.62 0.99
C ALA A 210 -18.85 -12.65 0.67
N LEU A 211 -17.96 -12.72 1.67
CA LEU A 211 -16.52 -12.83 1.44
C LEU A 211 -16.15 -14.15 0.78
N TRP A 212 -16.78 -15.26 1.18
CA TRP A 212 -16.63 -16.55 0.52
C TRP A 212 -17.10 -16.51 -0.93
N ARG A 213 -18.30 -15.94 -1.21
CA ARG A 213 -18.80 -15.82 -2.59
C ARG A 213 -17.93 -14.91 -3.44
N ASN A 214 -17.48 -13.82 -2.90
CA ASN A 214 -16.54 -12.92 -3.59
C ASN A 214 -15.19 -13.59 -3.80
N TRP A 215 -14.69 -14.31 -2.80
CA TRP A 215 -13.47 -15.08 -2.89
C TRP A 215 -13.54 -16.17 -4.00
N PHE A 216 -14.61 -16.96 -4.04
CA PHE A 216 -14.81 -17.96 -5.09
C PHE A 216 -15.03 -17.32 -6.47
N ARG A 217 -15.83 -16.26 -6.55
CA ARG A 217 -16.11 -15.55 -7.80
C ARG A 217 -14.86 -14.90 -8.39
N ASP A 218 -13.97 -14.39 -7.56
CA ASP A 218 -12.79 -13.65 -7.99
C ASP A 218 -11.52 -14.52 -8.06
N TYR A 219 -11.67 -15.83 -8.25
CA TYR A 219 -10.56 -16.78 -8.34
C TYR A 219 -9.61 -16.76 -7.12
N GLY A 220 -10.19 -16.76 -5.94
CA GLY A 220 -9.41 -16.84 -4.71
C GLY A 220 -8.55 -15.62 -4.47
N ARG A 221 -9.09 -14.46 -4.73
CA ARG A 221 -8.44 -13.20 -4.38
C ARG A 221 -8.46 -13.02 -2.87
N PHE A 222 -7.38 -13.41 -2.25
CA PHE A 222 -7.15 -13.16 -0.85
C PHE A 222 -6.29 -11.90 -0.73
N ASN A 223 -6.92 -10.78 -0.38
CA ASN A 223 -6.25 -9.50 -0.14
C ASN A 223 -6.74 -8.94 1.18
N ILE A 224 -5.83 -8.38 1.94
CA ILE A 224 -6.20 -7.50 3.05
C ILE A 224 -6.85 -6.25 2.49
N MET A 225 -6.32 -5.76 1.38
CA MET A 225 -6.76 -4.55 0.70
C MET A 225 -6.97 -4.79 -0.78
N ASP A 226 -8.07 -4.29 -1.31
CA ASP A 226 -8.24 -4.10 -2.74
C ASP A 226 -7.92 -2.65 -3.09
N CYS A 227 -6.95 -2.47 -3.95
CA CYS A 227 -6.52 -1.18 -4.42
C CYS A 227 -6.33 -1.18 -5.94
N ALA A 228 -6.30 -0.02 -6.51
CA ALA A 228 -6.03 0.18 -7.93
C ALA A 228 -4.78 1.02 -8.09
N HIS A 229 -3.91 0.55 -8.96
CA HIS A 229 -2.74 1.28 -9.46
C HIS A 229 -2.98 1.66 -10.92
N GLU A 230 -2.28 2.65 -11.40
CA GLU A 230 -2.30 3.14 -12.78
C GLU A 230 -3.63 3.75 -13.23
N ASP A 231 -4.74 3.35 -12.67
CA ASP A 231 -6.07 3.88 -12.94
C ASP A 231 -6.98 3.58 -11.74
N PRO A 232 -6.76 4.27 -10.61
CA PRO A 232 -7.47 3.97 -9.37
C PRO A 232 -8.98 4.13 -9.52
N PHE A 233 -9.44 5.06 -10.36
CA PHE A 233 -10.86 5.38 -10.50
C PHE A 233 -11.66 4.36 -11.30
N LYS A 234 -11.03 3.48 -12.08
CA LYS A 234 -11.74 2.41 -12.81
C LYS A 234 -12.38 1.34 -11.92
N LYS A 235 -11.87 1.17 -10.71
CA LYS A 235 -12.31 0.12 -9.79
C LYS A 235 -13.12 0.67 -8.63
N ILE A 236 -13.16 1.98 -8.48
CA ILE A 236 -13.99 2.67 -7.50
C ILE A 236 -15.42 2.70 -8.08
N ASP A 237 -16.41 2.42 -7.25
CA ASP A 237 -17.81 2.45 -7.64
C ASP A 237 -18.28 3.87 -8.02
N ASP A 238 -19.29 3.94 -8.90
CA ASP A 238 -19.80 5.20 -9.44
C ASP A 238 -20.33 6.14 -8.35
N GLU A 239 -20.93 5.58 -7.30
CA GLU A 239 -21.45 6.36 -6.16
C GLU A 239 -20.31 7.09 -5.45
N THR A 240 -19.23 6.39 -5.16
CA THR A 240 -18.02 6.97 -4.53
C THR A 240 -17.39 8.04 -5.41
N ILE A 241 -17.33 7.81 -6.72
CA ILE A 241 -16.85 8.82 -7.68
C ILE A 241 -17.75 10.06 -7.66
N ASP A 242 -19.06 9.89 -7.66
CA ASP A 242 -20.01 11.01 -7.66
C ASP A 242 -19.97 11.78 -6.33
N GLU A 243 -19.74 11.13 -5.20
CA GLU A 243 -19.50 11.79 -3.92
C GLU A 243 -18.25 12.67 -3.97
N MET A 244 -17.13 12.14 -4.47
CA MET A 244 -15.89 12.92 -4.63
C MET A 244 -16.04 14.09 -5.60
N LYS A 245 -16.84 13.97 -6.67
CA LYS A 245 -17.17 15.09 -7.58
C LYS A 245 -17.95 16.19 -6.85
N LYS A 246 -18.96 15.82 -6.07
CA LYS A 246 -19.74 16.78 -5.27
C LYS A 246 -18.88 17.56 -4.28
N LEU A 247 -17.82 16.92 -3.77
CA LEU A 247 -16.84 17.52 -2.86
C LEU A 247 -15.74 18.31 -3.59
N ASN A 248 -15.79 18.39 -4.92
CA ASN A 248 -14.80 19.08 -5.75
C ASN A 248 -13.35 18.57 -5.55
N TYR A 249 -13.17 17.29 -5.31
CA TYR A 249 -11.85 16.70 -5.10
C TYR A 249 -11.04 16.49 -6.38
N PHE A 250 -11.63 16.78 -7.52
CA PHE A 250 -10.97 16.65 -8.81
C PHE A 250 -10.62 18.00 -9.43
N PRO A 251 -9.44 18.17 -10.01
CA PRO A 251 -9.09 19.38 -10.72
C PRO A 251 -10.09 19.71 -11.85
N GLN A 252 -10.29 20.99 -12.10
CA GLN A 252 -11.11 21.42 -13.24
C GLN A 252 -10.53 20.88 -14.55
N GLY A 253 -11.39 20.32 -15.41
CA GLY A 253 -10.99 19.78 -16.70
C GLY A 253 -10.66 18.28 -16.71
N ILE A 254 -10.82 17.55 -15.59
CA ILE A 254 -10.85 16.10 -15.63
C ILE A 254 -12.21 15.64 -16.17
N GLU A 255 -12.20 15.15 -17.42
CA GLU A 255 -13.37 14.52 -18.02
C GLU A 255 -13.39 13.03 -17.65
N PHE A 256 -14.31 12.64 -16.75
CA PHE A 256 -14.47 11.25 -16.32
C PHE A 256 -14.86 10.29 -17.44
N GLY A 257 -15.45 10.77 -18.55
CA GLY A 257 -15.71 9.97 -19.75
C GLY A 257 -14.45 9.45 -20.45
N SER A 258 -13.30 10.09 -20.21
CA SER A 258 -12.01 9.65 -20.76
C SER A 258 -11.26 8.67 -19.84
N ILE A 259 -11.73 8.44 -18.62
CA ILE A 259 -11.16 7.46 -17.68
C ILE A 259 -11.18 6.06 -18.29
N TYR A 260 -12.22 5.71 -19.04
CA TYR A 260 -12.33 4.44 -19.75
C TYR A 260 -11.34 4.30 -20.93
N ASN A 261 -10.66 5.37 -21.35
CA ASN A 261 -9.83 5.42 -22.56
C ASN A 261 -8.31 5.58 -22.33
N LYS A 262 -7.76 5.23 -21.18
CA LYS A 262 -6.30 5.24 -20.90
C LYS A 262 -5.57 6.58 -21.08
N LYS A 263 -6.24 7.72 -21.18
CA LYS A 263 -5.62 9.01 -21.53
C LYS A 263 -5.54 10.06 -20.41
N TRP A 264 -5.99 9.77 -19.24
CA TRP A 264 -6.09 10.76 -18.19
C TRP A 264 -4.76 11.13 -17.48
N TYR A 265 -3.67 10.42 -17.77
CA TYR A 265 -2.32 10.88 -17.41
C TYR A 265 -1.86 12.12 -18.19
N LYS A 266 -2.64 12.59 -19.15
CA LYS A 266 -2.38 13.86 -19.80
C LYS A 266 -3.26 14.96 -19.19
N VAL A 267 -3.03 15.27 -17.91
CA VAL A 267 -3.40 16.60 -17.41
C VAL A 267 -2.56 17.59 -18.18
N ARG A 268 -3.16 18.30 -19.11
CA ARG A 268 -2.51 19.46 -19.71
C ARG A 268 -2.47 20.53 -18.62
N VAL A 269 -1.28 20.73 -18.04
CA VAL A 269 -0.93 21.91 -17.28
C VAL A 269 -0.81 23.06 -18.26
#